data_a13e159393dca3eb34c993d6775a9b43
#
_entry.id   a13e159393dca3eb34c993d6775a9b43
#
_cell.length_a   1.000
_cell.length_b   1.000
_cell.length_c   1.000
_cell.angle_alpha   90.00
_cell.angle_beta   90.00
_cell.angle_gamma   90.00
#
_symmetry.space_group_name_H-M   'P 1'
#
loop_
_entity.id
_entity.type
_entity.pdbx_description
1 polymer ?
#
loop_
_entity_poly.entity_id
_entity_poly.type
_entity_poly.pdbx_seq_one_letter_code
_entity_poly.pdbx_strand_id
1 'polypeptide(L)'
;LLSRVGLTPSAADRYPHEFSGGQRQRICIARALALRPKVLIADEAVSALDVSVQAQVLALLAELRREMRLAMIFITHDLRIAAEIADRVIVLQHGRIVEEGPTAAVFTNPREAYTRDLLDAIPGRRFFEQPSFTRQREALA
;
A
#
# COMPACT_ATOMS: atom_id res chain seq x y z
N LEU A 1 8.69 19.27 -5.97
CA LEU A 1 8.56 17.87 -5.54
C LEU A 1 7.92 17.80 -4.15
N LEU A 2 8.41 18.58 -3.18
CA LEU A 2 7.86 18.62 -1.81
C LEU A 2 6.36 18.94 -1.81
N SER A 3 5.91 19.89 -2.60
CA SER A 3 4.49 20.24 -2.71
C SER A 3 3.61 19.07 -3.19
N ARG A 4 4.14 18.20 -4.05
CA ARG A 4 3.44 16.99 -4.52
C ARG A 4 3.18 15.97 -3.42
N VAL A 5 4.03 15.93 -2.41
CA VAL A 5 3.85 15.05 -1.25
C VAL A 5 3.21 15.77 -0.06
N GLY A 6 2.62 16.95 -0.28
CA GLY A 6 1.91 17.72 0.73
C GLY A 6 2.82 18.38 1.77
N LEU A 7 4.06 18.68 1.41
CA LEU A 7 5.01 19.41 2.25
C LEU A 7 5.25 20.82 1.70
N THR A 8 5.48 21.79 2.58
CA THR A 8 5.84 23.15 2.19
C THR A 8 7.26 23.19 1.61
N PRO A 9 7.58 24.09 0.67
CA PRO A 9 8.93 24.24 0.14
C PRO A 9 10.00 24.49 1.22
N SER A 10 9.65 25.21 2.31
CA SER A 10 10.52 25.46 3.46
C SER A 10 10.95 24.19 4.22
N ALA A 11 10.31 23.05 3.95
CA ALA A 11 10.75 21.78 4.48
C ALA A 11 12.16 21.38 3.98
N ALA A 12 12.63 21.96 2.86
CA ALA A 12 13.97 21.71 2.34
C ALA A 12 15.10 22.18 3.27
N ASP A 13 14.81 23.18 4.11
CA ASP A 13 15.80 23.81 5.00
C ASP A 13 15.82 23.19 6.40
N ARG A 14 14.98 22.16 6.63
CA ARG A 14 14.82 21.51 7.94
C ARG A 14 15.62 20.22 8.04
N TYR A 15 16.04 19.90 9.26
CA TYR A 15 16.73 18.65 9.57
C TYR A 15 15.76 17.48 9.77
N PRO A 16 16.18 16.22 9.51
CA PRO A 16 15.31 15.05 9.61
C PRO A 16 14.62 14.86 10.98
N HIS A 17 15.26 15.26 12.08
CA HIS A 17 14.69 15.14 13.43
C HIS A 17 13.55 16.14 13.71
N GLU A 18 13.40 17.18 12.87
CA GLU A 18 12.35 18.18 12.99
C GLU A 18 11.03 17.78 12.31
N PHE A 19 10.99 16.57 11.71
CA PHE A 19 9.82 16.04 11.01
C PHE A 19 9.12 14.96 11.82
N SER A 20 7.78 14.94 11.75
CA SER A 20 6.99 13.79 12.22
C SER A 20 7.27 12.53 11.39
N GLY A 21 6.86 11.36 11.90
CA GLY A 21 6.98 10.08 11.16
C GLY A 21 6.36 10.14 9.77
N GLY A 22 5.13 10.65 9.67
CA GLY A 22 4.43 10.80 8.40
C GLY A 22 5.09 11.81 7.45
N GLN A 23 5.64 12.91 7.98
CA GLN A 23 6.40 13.86 7.17
C GLN A 23 7.70 13.24 6.64
N ARG A 24 8.43 12.47 7.46
CA ARG A 24 9.61 11.72 7.01
C ARG A 24 9.25 10.73 5.90
N GLN A 25 8.12 10.02 6.04
CA GLN A 25 7.66 9.12 5.00
C GLN A 25 7.35 9.85 3.68
N ARG A 26 6.70 11.01 3.73
CA ARG A 26 6.45 11.87 2.56
C ARG A 26 7.75 12.33 1.89
N ILE A 27 8.79 12.65 2.67
CA ILE A 27 10.13 12.98 2.15
C ILE A 27 10.76 11.76 1.45
N CYS A 28 10.65 10.56 2.02
CA CYS A 28 11.13 9.33 1.38
C CYS A 28 10.43 9.07 0.04
N ILE A 29 9.11 9.27 -0.02
CA ILE A 29 8.34 9.18 -1.27
C ILE A 29 8.82 10.24 -2.27
N ALA A 30 8.97 11.50 -1.86
CA ALA A 30 9.47 12.56 -2.73
C ALA A 30 10.85 12.23 -3.30
N ARG A 31 11.75 11.70 -2.47
CA ARG A 31 13.09 11.25 -2.89
C ARG A 31 13.02 10.14 -3.94
N ALA A 32 12.19 9.13 -3.74
CA ALA A 32 12.00 8.04 -4.70
C ALA A 32 11.48 8.55 -6.05
N LEU A 33 10.57 9.53 -6.03
CA LEU A 33 9.97 10.12 -7.23
C LEU A 33 10.88 11.12 -7.97
N ALA A 34 11.99 11.58 -7.35
CA ALA A 34 12.90 12.54 -7.94
C ALA A 34 13.50 12.05 -9.27
N LEU A 35 13.72 10.75 -9.41
CA LEU A 35 14.26 10.10 -10.61
C LEU A 35 13.20 9.78 -11.68
N ARG A 36 11.93 10.18 -11.47
CA ARG A 36 10.80 9.86 -12.36
C ARG A 36 10.73 8.36 -12.71
N PRO A 37 10.68 7.46 -11.74
CA PRO A 37 10.69 6.03 -11.98
C PRO A 37 9.44 5.60 -12.73
N LYS A 38 9.51 4.46 -13.44
CA LYS A 38 8.33 3.78 -13.98
C LYS A 38 7.73 2.80 -12.98
N VAL A 39 8.54 2.30 -12.06
CA VAL A 39 8.15 1.36 -11.00
C VAL A 39 8.58 1.91 -9.65
N LEU A 40 7.67 1.95 -8.70
CA LEU A 40 7.93 2.30 -7.30
C LEU A 40 7.80 1.04 -6.44
N ILE A 41 8.83 0.73 -5.66
CA ILE A 41 8.78 -0.34 -4.65
C ILE A 41 8.59 0.33 -3.29
N ALA A 42 7.49 -0.01 -2.62
CA ALA A 42 7.13 0.47 -1.29
C ALA A 42 7.18 -0.72 -0.31
N ASP A 43 8.29 -0.85 0.39
CA ASP A 43 8.52 -1.91 1.36
C ASP A 43 8.20 -1.39 2.77
N GLU A 44 7.17 -1.98 3.41
CA GLU A 44 6.69 -1.61 4.75
C GLU A 44 6.46 -0.08 4.92
N ALA A 45 6.05 0.59 3.84
CA ALA A 45 6.04 2.05 3.75
C ALA A 45 5.15 2.77 4.78
N VAL A 46 4.25 2.07 5.46
CA VAL A 46 3.31 2.66 6.43
C VAL A 46 3.24 1.91 7.77
N SER A 47 4.03 0.85 7.96
CA SER A 47 3.95 -0.04 9.13
C SER A 47 4.24 0.65 10.47
N ALA A 48 5.09 1.69 10.47
CA ALA A 48 5.49 2.43 11.66
C ALA A 48 4.65 3.70 11.91
N LEU A 49 3.55 3.89 11.17
CA LEU A 49 2.70 5.08 11.26
C LEU A 49 1.41 4.77 12.02
N ASP A 50 0.86 5.78 12.71
CA ASP A 50 -0.49 5.67 13.25
C ASP A 50 -1.55 5.57 12.14
N VAL A 51 -2.72 5.01 12.47
CA VAL A 51 -3.78 4.70 11.49
C VAL A 51 -4.20 5.89 10.66
N SER A 52 -4.27 7.09 11.25
CA SER A 52 -4.72 8.28 10.54
C SER A 52 -3.69 8.78 9.54
N VAL A 53 -2.41 8.77 9.92
CA VAL A 53 -1.28 9.14 9.04
C VAL A 53 -1.07 8.09 7.96
N GLN A 54 -1.24 6.81 8.30
CA GLN A 54 -1.21 5.70 7.35
C GLN A 54 -2.21 5.91 6.21
N ALA A 55 -3.48 6.18 6.53
CA ALA A 55 -4.52 6.46 5.53
C ALA A 55 -4.13 7.63 4.61
N GLN A 56 -3.57 8.70 5.16
CA GLN A 56 -3.11 9.84 4.37
C GLN A 56 -1.96 9.49 3.42
N VAL A 57 -1.00 8.66 3.85
CA VAL A 57 0.12 8.23 3.01
C VAL A 57 -0.35 7.27 1.91
N LEU A 58 -1.29 6.36 2.21
CA LEU A 58 -1.89 5.47 1.22
C LEU A 58 -2.65 6.25 0.15
N ALA A 59 -3.46 7.23 0.56
CA ALA A 59 -4.17 8.12 -0.37
C ALA A 59 -3.19 8.89 -1.28
N LEU A 60 -2.10 9.42 -0.71
CA LEU A 60 -1.04 10.09 -1.47
C LEU A 60 -0.39 9.16 -2.50
N LEU A 61 -0.07 7.92 -2.11
CA LEU A 61 0.53 6.94 -3.02
C LEU A 61 -0.43 6.58 -4.16
N ALA A 62 -1.72 6.42 -3.88
CA ALA A 62 -2.74 6.15 -4.89
C ALA A 62 -2.86 7.32 -5.89
N GLU A 63 -2.84 8.57 -5.43
CA GLU A 63 -2.86 9.76 -6.26
C GLU A 63 -1.63 9.84 -7.17
N LEU A 64 -0.43 9.70 -6.58
CA LEU A 64 0.83 9.74 -7.30
C LEU A 64 0.94 8.62 -8.36
N ARG A 65 0.47 7.41 -8.02
CA ARG A 65 0.40 6.28 -8.95
C ARG A 65 -0.42 6.64 -10.19
N ARG A 66 -1.60 7.24 -10.00
CA ARG A 66 -2.50 7.65 -11.07
C ARG A 66 -1.91 8.79 -11.91
N GLU A 67 -1.42 9.86 -11.26
CA GLU A 67 -0.89 11.04 -11.95
C GLU A 67 0.35 10.74 -12.78
N MET A 68 1.26 9.92 -12.22
CA MET A 68 2.54 9.62 -12.85
C MET A 68 2.52 8.32 -13.66
N ARG A 69 1.37 7.62 -13.71
CA ARG A 69 1.21 6.30 -14.35
C ARG A 69 2.27 5.30 -13.88
N LEU A 70 2.48 5.25 -12.57
CA LEU A 70 3.47 4.37 -11.95
C LEU A 70 2.93 2.95 -11.83
N ALA A 71 3.75 1.96 -12.17
CA ALA A 71 3.59 0.63 -11.62
C ALA A 71 4.09 0.65 -10.16
N MET A 72 3.38 -0.02 -9.25
CA MET A 72 3.76 -0.05 -7.84
C MET A 72 3.81 -1.48 -7.32
N ILE A 73 4.90 -1.83 -6.66
CA ILE A 73 5.02 -3.05 -5.86
C ILE A 73 4.94 -2.60 -4.40
N PHE A 74 3.91 -3.06 -3.69
CA PHE A 74 3.70 -2.71 -2.29
C PHE A 74 3.88 -3.96 -1.44
N ILE A 75 4.87 -3.94 -0.54
CA ILE A 75 5.18 -5.04 0.37
C ILE A 75 4.64 -4.68 1.75
N THR A 76 3.82 -5.54 2.31
CA THR A 76 3.23 -5.35 3.64
C THR A 76 2.84 -6.69 4.26
N HIS A 77 2.83 -6.73 5.59
CA HIS A 77 2.25 -7.81 6.37
C HIS A 77 0.79 -7.50 6.78
N ASP A 78 0.30 -6.29 6.55
CA ASP A 78 -1.11 -5.96 6.83
C ASP A 78 -1.97 -6.24 5.58
N LEU A 79 -2.74 -7.31 5.67
CA LEU A 79 -3.61 -7.76 4.60
C LEU A 79 -4.76 -6.79 4.29
N ARG A 80 -5.16 -5.94 5.26
CA ARG A 80 -6.17 -4.89 5.03
C ARG A 80 -5.63 -3.82 4.11
N ILE A 81 -4.36 -3.43 4.30
CA ILE A 81 -3.70 -2.50 3.39
C ILE A 81 -3.56 -3.12 2.00
N ALA A 82 -3.13 -4.38 1.91
CA ALA A 82 -3.04 -5.07 0.64
C ALA A 82 -4.40 -5.13 -0.08
N ALA A 83 -5.48 -5.42 0.67
CA ALA A 83 -6.84 -5.40 0.15
C ALA A 83 -7.27 -4.03 -0.35
N GLU A 84 -6.82 -2.95 0.26
CA GLU A 84 -7.18 -1.58 -0.11
C GLU A 84 -6.45 -1.08 -1.35
N ILE A 85 -5.13 -1.31 -1.44
CA ILE A 85 -4.28 -0.64 -2.43
C ILE A 85 -3.94 -1.50 -3.67
N ALA A 86 -3.91 -2.84 -3.54
CA ALA A 86 -3.39 -3.72 -4.58
C ALA A 86 -4.46 -4.22 -5.55
N ASP A 87 -4.19 -4.17 -6.86
CA ASP A 87 -5.05 -4.80 -7.90
C ASP A 87 -4.81 -6.31 -7.94
N ARG A 88 -3.56 -6.73 -7.74
CA ARG A 88 -3.12 -8.12 -7.66
C ARG A 88 -2.29 -8.32 -6.42
N VAL A 89 -2.34 -9.51 -5.86
CA VAL A 89 -1.53 -9.91 -4.71
C VAL A 89 -0.66 -11.12 -5.04
N ILE A 90 0.49 -11.17 -4.40
CA ILE A 90 1.40 -12.31 -4.38
C ILE A 90 1.62 -12.65 -2.90
N VAL A 91 1.28 -13.87 -2.51
CA VAL A 91 1.51 -14.39 -1.16
C VAL A 91 2.82 -15.14 -1.14
N LEU A 92 3.70 -14.73 -0.22
CA LEU A 92 5.03 -15.32 -0.05
C LEU A 92 5.11 -16.09 1.27
N GLN A 93 5.68 -17.30 1.22
CA GLN A 93 6.02 -18.10 2.40
C GLN A 93 7.43 -18.66 2.23
N HIS A 94 8.32 -18.45 3.20
CA HIS A 94 9.70 -18.91 3.18
C HIS A 94 10.44 -18.58 1.85
N GLY A 95 10.22 -17.37 1.32
CA GLY A 95 10.85 -16.91 0.07
C GLY A 95 10.27 -17.53 -1.22
N ARG A 96 9.16 -18.26 -1.14
CA ARG A 96 8.48 -18.86 -2.29
C ARG A 96 7.10 -18.24 -2.49
N ILE A 97 6.72 -18.05 -3.73
CA ILE A 97 5.34 -17.69 -4.09
C ILE A 97 4.46 -18.91 -3.84
N VAL A 98 3.49 -18.77 -2.95
CA VAL A 98 2.51 -19.83 -2.65
C VAL A 98 1.19 -19.58 -3.34
N GLU A 99 0.79 -18.31 -3.50
CA GLU A 99 -0.42 -17.97 -4.21
C GLU A 99 -0.27 -16.60 -4.89
N GLU A 100 -0.90 -16.42 -6.05
CA GLU A 100 -0.98 -15.13 -6.71
C GLU A 100 -2.31 -14.98 -7.47
N GLY A 101 -2.78 -13.75 -7.60
CA GLY A 101 -4.01 -13.50 -8.36
C GLY A 101 -4.56 -12.08 -8.18
N PRO A 102 -5.69 -11.79 -8.81
CA PRO A 102 -6.46 -10.59 -8.52
C PRO A 102 -6.82 -10.54 -7.03
N THR A 103 -6.68 -9.39 -6.41
CA THR A 103 -6.90 -9.20 -4.96
C THR A 103 -8.26 -9.75 -4.52
N ALA A 104 -9.33 -9.40 -5.25
CA ALA A 104 -10.68 -9.90 -4.93
C ALA A 104 -10.72 -11.43 -4.90
N ALA A 105 -10.15 -12.11 -5.90
CA ALA A 105 -10.19 -13.57 -5.99
C ALA A 105 -9.44 -14.25 -4.84
N VAL A 106 -8.21 -13.79 -4.55
CA VAL A 106 -7.38 -14.38 -3.49
C VAL A 106 -7.98 -14.14 -2.10
N PHE A 107 -8.59 -12.99 -1.86
CA PHE A 107 -9.17 -12.65 -0.55
C PHE A 107 -10.54 -13.30 -0.30
N THR A 108 -11.34 -13.53 -1.35
CA THR A 108 -12.66 -14.16 -1.18
C THR A 108 -12.63 -15.68 -1.32
N ASN A 109 -11.73 -16.22 -2.14
CA ASN A 109 -11.63 -17.66 -2.40
C ASN A 109 -10.16 -18.13 -2.49
N PRO A 110 -9.40 -18.07 -1.39
CA PRO A 110 -8.00 -18.50 -1.37
C PRO A 110 -7.89 -20.00 -1.64
N ARG A 111 -6.96 -20.37 -2.51
CA ARG A 111 -6.73 -21.77 -2.91
C ARG A 111 -5.77 -22.48 -1.96
N GLU A 112 -4.76 -21.75 -1.47
CA GLU A 112 -3.70 -22.29 -0.64
C GLU A 112 -4.07 -22.27 0.85
N ALA A 113 -3.70 -23.32 1.59
CA ALA A 113 -3.97 -23.43 3.02
C ALA A 113 -3.34 -22.26 3.80
N TYR A 114 -2.08 -21.95 3.49
CA TYR A 114 -1.36 -20.85 4.12
C TYR A 114 -2.07 -19.48 3.93
N THR A 115 -2.59 -19.22 2.73
CA THR A 115 -3.34 -17.98 2.46
C THR A 115 -4.63 -17.95 3.27
N ARG A 116 -5.33 -19.08 3.40
CA ARG A 116 -6.52 -19.19 4.26
C ARG A 116 -6.21 -18.87 5.71
N ASP A 117 -5.14 -19.48 6.24
CA ASP A 117 -4.72 -19.27 7.63
C ASP A 117 -4.37 -17.80 7.91
N LEU A 118 -3.68 -17.13 6.96
CA LEU A 118 -3.38 -15.70 7.06
C LEU A 118 -4.65 -14.85 7.09
N LEU A 119 -5.61 -15.14 6.22
CA LEU A 119 -6.86 -14.40 6.14
C LEU A 119 -7.75 -14.68 7.36
N ASP A 120 -7.76 -15.89 7.89
CA ASP A 120 -8.52 -16.28 9.08
C ASP A 120 -8.00 -15.60 10.35
N ALA A 121 -6.70 -15.29 10.38
CA ALA A 121 -6.09 -14.56 11.48
C ALA A 121 -6.48 -13.07 11.55
N ILE A 122 -7.12 -12.52 10.50
CA ILE A 122 -7.50 -11.10 10.47
C ILE A 122 -8.77 -10.86 11.31
N PRO A 123 -8.72 -10.00 12.34
CA PRO A 123 -9.93 -9.56 13.02
C PRO A 123 -10.89 -8.86 12.03
N GLY A 124 -12.11 -9.37 11.92
CA GLY A 124 -13.11 -8.78 11.02
C GLY A 124 -13.07 -9.28 9.58
N ARG A 125 -12.56 -10.49 9.31
CA ARG A 125 -12.52 -11.15 7.97
C ARG A 125 -13.79 -11.00 7.15
N ARG A 126 -14.98 -10.98 7.79
CA ARG A 126 -16.29 -10.79 7.12
C ARG A 126 -16.36 -9.54 6.24
N PHE A 127 -15.45 -8.58 6.41
CA PHE A 127 -15.34 -7.42 5.53
C PHE A 127 -15.01 -7.81 4.09
N PHE A 128 -14.13 -8.80 3.88
CA PHE A 128 -13.74 -9.26 2.54
C PHE A 128 -14.82 -10.13 1.86
N GLU A 129 -15.75 -10.67 2.63
CA GLU A 129 -16.86 -11.48 2.14
C GLU A 129 -18.06 -10.62 1.67
N GLN A 130 -18.02 -9.31 1.92
CA GLN A 130 -19.10 -8.42 1.53
C GLN A 130 -19.12 -8.19 0.01
N PRO A 131 -20.31 -8.20 -0.63
CA PRO A 131 -20.45 -7.90 -2.06
C PRO A 131 -19.94 -6.51 -2.45
N SER A 132 -19.87 -5.59 -1.48
CA SER A 132 -19.29 -4.25 -1.65
C SER A 132 -17.79 -4.29 -1.93
N PHE A 133 -17.04 -5.18 -1.28
CA PHE A 133 -15.59 -5.33 -1.49
C PHE A 133 -15.30 -5.75 -2.94
N THR A 134 -15.99 -6.76 -3.44
CA THR A 134 -15.83 -7.25 -4.82
C THR A 134 -16.22 -6.20 -5.85
N ARG A 135 -17.39 -5.55 -5.71
CA ARG A 135 -17.87 -4.51 -6.62
C ARG A 135 -16.96 -3.28 -6.68
N GLN A 136 -16.41 -2.86 -5.54
CA GLN A 136 -15.50 -1.72 -5.50
C GLN A 136 -14.18 -2.00 -6.23
N ARG A 137 -13.77 -3.26 -6.28
CA ARG A 137 -12.56 -3.70 -6.98
C ARG A 137 -12.76 -3.92 -8.48
N GLU A 138 -13.93 -4.40 -8.90
CA GLU A 138 -14.29 -4.53 -10.31
C GLU A 138 -14.43 -3.16 -10.99
N ALA A 139 -14.85 -2.12 -10.27
CA ALA A 139 -14.94 -0.75 -10.77
C ALA A 139 -13.57 -0.04 -10.93
N LEU A 140 -12.50 -0.59 -10.37
CA LEU A 140 -11.13 -0.05 -10.40
C LEU A 140 -10.20 -0.80 -11.37
N ALA A 141 -10.66 -1.91 -11.94
CA ALA A 141 -9.93 -2.74 -12.91
C ALA A 141 -10.25 -2.34 -14.34
#